data_c8a80aa8418848d09208aeea42346f1b
#
_entry.id   c8a80aa8418848d09208aeea42346f1b
#
_cell.length_a   1.000
_cell.length_b   1.000
_cell.length_c   1.000
_cell.angle_alpha   90.00
_cell.angle_beta   90.00
_cell.angle_gamma   90.00
#
_symmetry.space_group_name_H-M   'P 1'
#
loop_
_entity.id
_entity.type
_entity.pdbx_description
1 polymer ?
#
loop_
_entity_poly.entity_id
_entity_poly.type
_entity_poly.pdbx_seq_one_letter_code
_entity_poly.pdbx_strand_id
1 'polypeptide(L)'
;MRAQRRGIGLLATALTVLAMLSGCTRAGGSDSAAPAADQGAAAEVRLGYFPNVTHASALIGLDKGYFAQRLGSGTKLVPTRFNAGPDEVSALLGGSLDIGFIGSGPAINAFAKSDGRTVRLISGATSGGAQLVVKPEITAPQDLHGKIIADPQAGNTQDVALKKWLAEQKLTDVSVQNEDNAVTLDQFGKGAIAGAWLPEPWSSRLVADAGAKVLVDEKSLWPQGRFPTTVVVVRTQFLAQHPQTVQAVLRGLLDAGSLAATDPAEAKAAVNRQLKALTGSSLSPAVLDRAFSSIELTTDPLASRFPQLAQDQVTAGVAKTAPKLTGFFDLTALNTVLAQAGKPAADAAGLDAH
;
A
#
# COMPACT_ATOMS: atom_id res chain seq x y z
N MET A 1 -12.52 -49.43 66.43
CA MET A 1 -12.39 -50.88 66.54
C MET A 1 -11.51 -51.42 65.45
N ARG A 2 -10.38 -51.98 65.86
CA ARG A 2 -9.60 -53.13 65.33
C ARG A 2 -9.19 -53.02 63.85
N ALA A 3 -7.94 -52.78 63.51
CA ALA A 3 -6.70 -53.61 63.66
C ALA A 3 -6.76 -54.88 62.79
N GLN A 4 -5.85 -55.14 61.94
CA GLN A 4 -4.53 -55.77 61.96
C GLN A 4 -4.10 -56.12 60.53
N ARG A 5 -2.93 -55.86 60.09
CA ARG A 5 -1.58 -56.44 60.25
C ARG A 5 -1.19 -57.42 59.13
N ARG A 6 0.04 -57.17 58.61
CA ARG A 6 1.12 -58.10 58.16
C ARG A 6 0.99 -58.64 56.74
N GLY A 7 1.98 -58.76 55.96
CA GLY A 7 3.41 -58.94 56.25
C GLY A 7 4.30 -58.90 54.94
N ILE A 8 5.46 -58.82 55.23
CA ILE A 8 6.78 -58.88 54.67
C ILE A 8 6.99 -59.81 53.43
N GLY A 9 7.79 -59.38 52.52
CA GLY A 9 8.50 -60.20 51.52
C GLY A 9 9.57 -59.37 50.73
N LEU A 10 10.80 -59.37 51.25
CA LEU A 10 12.02 -58.96 50.54
C LEU A 10 12.32 -59.92 49.38
N LEU A 11 12.74 -59.43 48.25
CA LEU A 11 13.83 -60.01 47.48
C LEU A 11 14.48 -58.95 46.60
N ALA A 12 15.78 -58.76 46.79
CA ALA A 12 16.65 -57.89 46.08
C ALA A 12 17.00 -58.48 44.71
N THR A 13 17.05 -57.65 43.69
CA THR A 13 17.90 -57.93 42.53
C THR A 13 18.43 -56.59 41.98
N ALA A 14 19.69 -56.42 42.13
CA ALA A 14 20.50 -55.34 41.57
C ALA A 14 20.55 -55.44 40.03
N LEU A 15 20.23 -54.34 39.30
CA LEU A 15 20.66 -54.21 37.93
C LEU A 15 21.09 -52.76 37.68
N THR A 16 22.32 -52.66 37.31
CA THR A 16 23.15 -51.51 36.96
C THR A 16 22.44 -50.64 35.91
N VAL A 17 22.18 -49.34 36.21
CA VAL A 17 21.82 -48.35 35.22
C VAL A 17 23.02 -47.48 34.94
N LEU A 18 23.55 -47.62 33.74
CA LEU A 18 24.59 -46.81 33.15
C LEU A 18 23.98 -45.47 32.73
N ALA A 19 24.22 -44.42 33.52
CA ALA A 19 23.80 -43.06 33.17
C ALA A 19 24.68 -42.49 32.06
N MET A 20 24.15 -42.42 30.85
CA MET A 20 24.74 -41.57 29.80
C MET A 20 24.30 -40.14 30.05
N LEU A 21 25.17 -39.31 30.57
CA LEU A 21 25.05 -37.85 30.52
C LEU A 21 25.32 -37.40 29.09
N SER A 22 24.28 -37.25 28.31
CA SER A 22 24.31 -36.48 27.06
C SER A 22 24.25 -34.99 27.40
N GLY A 23 25.39 -34.34 27.43
CA GLY A 23 25.47 -32.88 27.57
C GLY A 23 24.78 -32.19 26.40
N CYS A 24 23.67 -31.53 26.65
CA CYS A 24 23.09 -30.53 25.75
C CYS A 24 23.97 -29.27 25.79
N THR A 25 24.97 -29.21 24.92
CA THR A 25 25.56 -27.94 24.53
C THR A 25 24.51 -27.16 23.76
N ARG A 26 23.96 -26.14 24.43
CA ARG A 26 23.11 -25.14 23.81
C ARG A 26 24.00 -24.27 22.93
N ALA A 27 24.22 -24.72 21.67
CA ALA A 27 24.76 -23.87 20.63
C ALA A 27 23.73 -22.80 20.40
N GLY A 28 24.07 -21.54 20.64
CA GLY A 28 23.31 -20.39 20.22
C GLY A 28 23.27 -20.35 18.70
N GLY A 29 22.32 -21.05 18.12
CA GLY A 29 21.95 -20.92 16.72
C GLY A 29 21.08 -19.69 16.61
N SER A 30 21.55 -18.65 15.92
CA SER A 30 20.70 -17.66 15.31
C SER A 30 19.70 -18.43 14.44
N ASP A 31 18.43 -18.43 14.84
CA ASP A 31 17.32 -18.92 14.02
C ASP A 31 17.21 -18.02 12.77
N SER A 32 18.04 -18.28 11.79
CA SER A 32 17.74 -17.95 10.41
C SER A 32 16.66 -18.94 9.99
N ALA A 33 15.41 -18.57 10.15
CA ALA A 33 14.30 -19.35 9.59
C ALA A 33 14.62 -19.62 8.12
N ALA A 34 14.68 -20.89 7.73
CA ALA A 34 14.88 -21.27 6.34
C ALA A 34 13.84 -20.54 5.46
N PRO A 35 14.19 -20.07 4.26
CA PRO A 35 13.24 -19.45 3.36
C PRO A 35 12.03 -20.37 3.22
N ALA A 36 10.83 -19.82 3.35
CA ALA A 36 9.60 -20.60 3.18
C ALA A 36 9.62 -21.22 1.77
N ALA A 37 9.51 -22.55 1.68
CA ALA A 37 9.51 -23.24 0.40
C ALA A 37 8.28 -22.86 -0.43
N ASP A 38 8.41 -22.82 -1.75
CA ASP A 38 7.29 -22.66 -2.68
C ASP A 38 6.28 -23.79 -2.47
N GLN A 39 5.04 -23.42 -2.20
CA GLN A 39 3.89 -24.32 -1.94
C GLN A 39 2.94 -24.37 -3.15
N GLY A 40 3.32 -23.75 -4.27
CA GLY A 40 2.47 -23.65 -5.46
C GLY A 40 1.39 -22.56 -5.35
N ALA A 41 0.29 -22.74 -6.08
CA ALA A 41 -0.82 -21.79 -6.05
C ALA A 41 -1.48 -21.75 -4.66
N ALA A 42 -1.77 -20.53 -4.18
CA ALA A 42 -2.51 -20.36 -2.93
C ALA A 42 -3.98 -20.78 -3.10
N ALA A 43 -4.58 -21.35 -2.06
CA ALA A 43 -6.03 -21.62 -2.06
C ALA A 43 -6.86 -20.32 -2.03
N GLU A 44 -6.32 -19.27 -1.43
CA GLU A 44 -6.95 -17.95 -1.31
C GLU A 44 -5.89 -16.85 -1.41
N VAL A 45 -6.26 -15.70 -2.01
CA VAL A 45 -5.48 -14.46 -1.99
C VAL A 45 -6.37 -13.31 -1.53
N ARG A 46 -5.95 -12.62 -0.46
CA ARG A 46 -6.63 -11.44 0.10
C ARG A 46 -5.96 -10.19 -0.46
N LEU A 47 -6.73 -9.44 -1.25
CA LEU A 47 -6.25 -8.30 -2.03
C LEU A 47 -6.82 -6.99 -1.49
N GLY A 48 -5.97 -6.11 -0.96
CA GLY A 48 -6.32 -4.79 -0.44
C GLY A 48 -6.33 -3.72 -1.54
N TYR A 49 -7.24 -2.74 -1.40
CA TYR A 49 -7.32 -1.58 -2.29
C TYR A 49 -8.22 -0.49 -1.70
N PHE A 50 -8.15 0.73 -2.29
CA PHE A 50 -9.03 1.85 -1.91
C PHE A 50 -10.03 2.18 -3.01
N PRO A 51 -11.21 2.74 -2.66
CA PRO A 51 -12.21 3.21 -3.62
C PRO A 51 -11.81 4.60 -4.18
N ASN A 52 -10.64 4.68 -4.82
CA ASN A 52 -10.06 5.90 -5.38
C ASN A 52 -9.69 5.70 -6.86
N VAL A 53 -9.71 6.76 -7.66
CA VAL A 53 -9.22 6.71 -9.05
C VAL A 53 -7.72 6.44 -9.11
N THR A 54 -6.95 6.83 -8.09
CA THR A 54 -5.54 6.44 -7.96
C THR A 54 -5.33 4.93 -7.80
N HIS A 55 -6.39 4.15 -7.52
CA HIS A 55 -6.39 2.68 -7.50
C HIS A 55 -7.07 2.07 -8.74
N ALA A 56 -7.13 2.83 -9.85
CA ALA A 56 -7.87 2.42 -11.05
C ALA A 56 -7.46 1.05 -11.57
N SER A 57 -6.17 0.68 -11.54
CA SER A 57 -5.72 -0.65 -11.98
C SER A 57 -6.32 -1.79 -11.14
N ALA A 58 -6.45 -1.60 -9.81
CA ALA A 58 -7.13 -2.57 -8.95
C ALA A 58 -8.64 -2.63 -9.28
N LEU A 59 -9.30 -1.47 -9.39
CA LEU A 59 -10.74 -1.39 -9.67
C LEU A 59 -11.09 -1.96 -11.03
N ILE A 60 -10.30 -1.69 -12.08
CA ILE A 60 -10.46 -2.28 -13.41
C ILE A 60 -10.28 -3.79 -13.35
N GLY A 61 -9.20 -4.26 -12.70
CA GLY A 61 -8.90 -5.69 -12.56
C GLY A 61 -10.02 -6.46 -11.86
N LEU A 62 -10.65 -5.84 -10.85
CA LEU A 62 -11.81 -6.41 -10.14
C LEU A 62 -13.09 -6.37 -10.99
N ASP A 63 -13.41 -5.24 -11.63
CA ASP A 63 -14.60 -5.07 -12.45
C ASP A 63 -14.65 -6.01 -13.65
N LYS A 64 -13.50 -6.13 -14.33
CA LYS A 64 -13.33 -6.97 -15.51
C LYS A 64 -13.05 -8.44 -15.19
N GLY A 65 -12.84 -8.76 -13.89
CA GLY A 65 -12.52 -10.11 -13.44
C GLY A 65 -11.10 -10.58 -13.84
N TYR A 66 -10.20 -9.68 -14.22
CA TYR A 66 -8.85 -10.04 -14.70
C TYR A 66 -8.04 -10.78 -13.65
N PHE A 67 -8.10 -10.36 -12.38
CA PHE A 67 -7.42 -11.09 -11.31
C PHE A 67 -7.95 -12.51 -11.16
N ALA A 68 -9.28 -12.68 -11.10
CA ALA A 68 -9.90 -14.00 -10.95
C ALA A 68 -9.59 -14.92 -12.13
N GLN A 69 -9.60 -14.37 -13.36
CA GLN A 69 -9.25 -15.13 -14.58
C GLN A 69 -7.80 -15.62 -14.55
N ARG A 70 -6.85 -14.76 -14.13
CA ARG A 70 -5.43 -15.11 -14.05
C ARG A 70 -5.12 -16.07 -12.91
N LEU A 71 -5.86 -15.98 -11.79
CA LEU A 71 -5.74 -16.89 -10.66
C LEU A 71 -6.31 -18.29 -10.96
N GLY A 72 -7.30 -18.39 -11.86
CA GLY A 72 -7.98 -19.65 -12.17
C GLY A 72 -8.90 -20.13 -11.05
N SER A 73 -9.55 -21.27 -11.26
CA SER A 73 -10.56 -21.82 -10.34
C SER A 73 -9.99 -22.37 -9.02
N GLY A 74 -8.68 -22.61 -8.97
CA GLY A 74 -8.01 -23.16 -7.79
C GLY A 74 -7.69 -22.13 -6.68
N THR A 75 -7.75 -20.84 -6.98
CA THR A 75 -7.43 -19.77 -6.03
C THR A 75 -8.62 -18.82 -5.86
N LYS A 76 -9.14 -18.73 -4.65
CA LYS A 76 -10.21 -17.78 -4.33
C LYS A 76 -9.62 -16.37 -4.15
N LEU A 77 -10.13 -15.40 -4.90
CA LEU A 77 -9.83 -13.97 -4.70
C LEU A 77 -10.76 -13.39 -3.63
N VAL A 78 -10.18 -12.73 -2.63
CA VAL A 78 -10.91 -12.02 -1.56
C VAL A 78 -10.51 -10.55 -1.57
N PRO A 79 -11.26 -9.67 -2.30
CA PRO A 79 -11.01 -8.25 -2.30
C PRO A 79 -11.41 -7.62 -0.95
N THR A 80 -10.54 -6.78 -0.40
CA THR A 80 -10.77 -6.07 0.87
C THR A 80 -10.60 -4.57 0.66
N ARG A 81 -11.65 -3.80 0.94
CA ARG A 81 -11.63 -2.34 0.84
C ARG A 81 -11.05 -1.71 2.10
N PHE A 82 -10.17 -0.72 1.91
CA PHE A 82 -9.68 0.19 2.95
C PHE A 82 -10.03 1.64 2.59
N ASN A 83 -10.05 2.52 3.58
CA ASN A 83 -10.27 3.95 3.36
C ASN A 83 -8.94 4.71 3.20
N ALA A 84 -7.88 4.25 3.88
CA ALA A 84 -6.54 4.83 3.84
C ALA A 84 -5.46 3.82 4.21
N GLY A 85 -4.18 4.22 4.00
CA GLY A 85 -3.02 3.37 4.14
C GLY A 85 -2.75 2.81 5.54
N PRO A 86 -2.87 3.56 6.62
CA PRO A 86 -2.57 3.07 7.97
C PRO A 86 -3.34 1.80 8.38
N ASP A 87 -4.62 1.70 7.99
CA ASP A 87 -5.44 0.51 8.27
C ASP A 87 -4.98 -0.69 7.44
N GLU A 88 -4.64 -0.47 6.16
CA GLU A 88 -4.11 -1.51 5.29
C GLU A 88 -2.74 -2.00 5.75
N VAL A 89 -1.86 -1.10 6.24
CA VAL A 89 -0.58 -1.46 6.88
C VAL A 89 -0.82 -2.41 8.05
N SER A 90 -1.81 -2.12 8.91
CA SER A 90 -2.14 -2.97 10.04
C SER A 90 -2.61 -4.37 9.59
N ALA A 91 -3.40 -4.46 8.52
CA ALA A 91 -3.85 -5.71 7.93
C ALA A 91 -2.69 -6.53 7.32
N LEU A 92 -1.75 -5.88 6.63
CA LEU A 92 -0.55 -6.53 6.08
C LEU A 92 0.35 -7.07 7.19
N LEU A 93 0.67 -6.24 8.20
CA LEU A 93 1.53 -6.64 9.31
C LEU A 93 0.89 -7.70 10.20
N GLY A 94 -0.43 -7.62 10.39
CA GLY A 94 -1.22 -8.61 11.15
C GLY A 94 -1.51 -9.90 10.39
N GLY A 95 -1.17 -10.00 9.10
CA GLY A 95 -1.35 -11.21 8.29
C GLY A 95 -2.79 -11.47 7.85
N SER A 96 -3.70 -10.49 7.96
CA SER A 96 -5.07 -10.57 7.45
C SER A 96 -5.21 -10.14 5.98
N LEU A 97 -4.13 -9.64 5.38
CA LEU A 97 -4.02 -9.27 3.97
C LEU A 97 -2.75 -9.88 3.38
N ASP A 98 -2.76 -10.30 2.11
CA ASP A 98 -1.61 -10.90 1.44
C ASP A 98 -0.94 -9.94 0.46
N ILE A 99 -1.74 -9.25 -0.36
CA ILE A 99 -1.30 -8.28 -1.36
C ILE A 99 -2.11 -7.00 -1.17
N GLY A 100 -1.47 -5.83 -1.26
CA GLY A 100 -2.14 -4.54 -1.12
C GLY A 100 -1.76 -3.58 -2.24
N PHE A 101 -2.77 -2.91 -2.80
CA PHE A 101 -2.61 -1.68 -3.57
C PHE A 101 -2.65 -0.53 -2.57
N ILE A 102 -1.52 0.11 -2.33
CA ILE A 102 -1.36 1.03 -1.20
C ILE A 102 -0.55 2.27 -1.60
N GLY A 103 -0.68 3.35 -0.86
CA GLY A 103 0.14 4.54 -1.04
C GLY A 103 1.62 4.28 -0.75
N SER A 104 2.52 5.01 -1.44
CA SER A 104 3.97 4.87 -1.26
C SER A 104 4.43 5.18 0.17
N GLY A 105 3.86 6.19 0.83
CA GLY A 105 4.16 6.52 2.22
C GLY A 105 3.82 5.38 3.20
N PRO A 106 2.58 4.89 3.23
CA PRO A 106 2.21 3.70 4.01
C PRO A 106 3.02 2.44 3.67
N ALA A 107 3.39 2.22 2.40
CA ALA A 107 4.23 1.10 2.01
C ALA A 107 5.63 1.17 2.67
N ILE A 108 6.27 2.36 2.68
CA ILE A 108 7.51 2.61 3.42
C ILE A 108 7.31 2.34 4.92
N ASN A 109 6.19 2.80 5.49
CA ASN A 109 5.88 2.59 6.91
C ASN A 109 5.71 1.12 7.26
N ALA A 110 5.04 0.33 6.41
CA ALA A 110 4.88 -1.10 6.62
C ALA A 110 6.24 -1.82 6.63
N PHE A 111 7.13 -1.46 5.69
CA PHE A 111 8.47 -2.00 5.63
C PHE A 111 9.31 -1.62 6.87
N ALA A 112 9.33 -0.34 7.22
CA ALA A 112 10.10 0.17 8.36
C ALA A 112 9.61 -0.41 9.70
N LYS A 113 8.29 -0.45 9.95
CA LYS A 113 7.71 -0.98 11.18
C LYS A 113 7.97 -2.47 11.40
N SER A 114 8.28 -3.21 10.34
CA SER A 114 8.62 -4.63 10.40
C SER A 114 10.12 -4.91 10.31
N ASP A 115 10.97 -3.88 10.44
CA ASP A 115 12.43 -3.99 10.22
C ASP A 115 12.77 -4.67 8.89
N GLY A 116 12.02 -4.35 7.86
CA GLY A 116 12.20 -4.90 6.52
C GLY A 116 11.78 -6.36 6.34
N ARG A 117 11.05 -6.96 7.29
CA ARG A 117 10.79 -8.42 7.27
C ARG A 117 9.47 -8.82 6.65
N THR A 118 8.42 -7.99 6.76
CA THR A 118 7.04 -8.46 6.53
C THR A 118 6.53 -8.18 5.12
N VAL A 119 6.98 -7.12 4.46
CA VAL A 119 6.47 -6.74 3.14
C VAL A 119 7.58 -6.49 2.13
N ARG A 120 7.23 -6.67 0.83
CA ARG A 120 8.03 -6.26 -0.33
C ARG A 120 7.17 -5.46 -1.28
N LEU A 121 7.74 -4.44 -1.88
CA LEU A 121 7.15 -3.72 -3.00
C LEU A 121 7.46 -4.49 -4.29
N ILE A 122 6.43 -4.88 -5.01
CA ILE A 122 6.53 -5.78 -6.18
C ILE A 122 6.13 -5.12 -7.50
N SER A 123 5.49 -3.95 -7.47
CA SER A 123 5.08 -3.22 -8.69
C SER A 123 4.67 -1.79 -8.36
N GLY A 124 4.76 -0.89 -9.34
CA GLY A 124 3.92 0.30 -9.39
C GLY A 124 2.47 -0.04 -9.72
N ALA A 125 1.57 0.92 -9.54
CA ALA A 125 0.18 0.83 -9.98
C ALA A 125 -0.29 2.16 -10.59
N THR A 126 0.04 3.29 -9.94
CA THR A 126 -0.35 4.63 -10.41
C THR A 126 0.71 5.66 -10.06
N SER A 127 1.05 6.50 -11.02
CA SER A 127 1.83 7.73 -10.86
C SER A 127 0.91 8.95 -10.96
N GLY A 128 1.15 9.98 -10.15
CA GLY A 128 0.38 11.23 -10.16
C GLY A 128 -0.97 11.13 -9.43
N GLY A 129 -1.84 12.09 -9.67
CA GLY A 129 -3.21 12.10 -9.13
C GLY A 129 -3.31 12.54 -7.67
N ALA A 130 -2.51 13.53 -7.24
CA ALA A 130 -2.67 14.21 -5.97
C ALA A 130 -2.45 15.72 -6.15
N GLN A 131 -3.26 16.53 -5.47
CA GLN A 131 -3.25 17.99 -5.61
C GLN A 131 -3.60 18.66 -4.29
N LEU A 132 -2.94 19.79 -3.99
CA LEU A 132 -3.45 20.76 -3.02
C LEU A 132 -4.49 21.63 -3.72
N VAL A 133 -5.73 21.48 -3.34
CA VAL A 133 -6.86 22.28 -3.84
C VAL A 133 -7.37 23.19 -2.71
N VAL A 134 -7.72 24.43 -3.05
CA VAL A 134 -7.99 25.48 -2.07
C VAL A 134 -9.22 26.31 -2.48
N LYS A 135 -9.71 27.10 -1.55
CA LYS A 135 -10.76 28.11 -1.82
C LYS A 135 -10.28 29.11 -2.91
N PRO A 136 -11.19 29.63 -3.74
CA PRO A 136 -10.83 30.52 -4.87
C PRO A 136 -10.06 31.77 -4.50
N GLU A 137 -10.26 32.31 -3.30
CA GLU A 137 -9.56 33.49 -2.79
C GLU A 137 -8.08 33.26 -2.45
N ILE A 138 -7.66 32.00 -2.22
CA ILE A 138 -6.28 31.64 -1.93
C ILE A 138 -5.49 31.54 -3.24
N THR A 139 -4.57 32.47 -3.47
CA THR A 139 -3.86 32.59 -4.75
C THR A 139 -2.36 32.29 -4.66
N ALA A 140 -1.82 32.31 -3.44
CA ALA A 140 -0.42 32.06 -3.18
C ALA A 140 -0.24 31.22 -1.90
N PRO A 141 0.88 30.55 -1.68
CA PRO A 141 1.14 29.80 -0.44
C PRO A 141 0.98 30.66 0.82
N GLN A 142 1.35 31.94 0.78
CA GLN A 142 1.24 32.87 1.90
C GLN A 142 -0.20 33.12 2.35
N ASP A 143 -1.19 32.96 1.47
CA ASP A 143 -2.60 33.13 1.83
C ASP A 143 -3.10 31.99 2.77
N LEU A 144 -2.27 30.96 2.98
CA LEU A 144 -2.57 29.85 3.89
C LEU A 144 -2.26 30.13 5.35
N HIS A 145 -1.58 31.24 5.68
CA HIS A 145 -1.28 31.60 7.07
C HIS A 145 -2.54 31.57 7.95
N GLY A 146 -2.46 30.84 9.09
CA GLY A 146 -3.55 30.68 10.05
C GLY A 146 -4.76 29.88 9.55
N LYS A 147 -4.67 29.22 8.37
CA LYS A 147 -5.75 28.42 7.80
C LYS A 147 -5.70 26.96 8.24
N ILE A 148 -6.82 26.27 8.03
CA ILE A 148 -6.94 24.82 8.20
C ILE A 148 -6.90 24.18 6.83
N ILE A 149 -5.97 23.24 6.63
CA ILE A 149 -5.85 22.42 5.42
C ILE A 149 -6.06 20.97 5.81
N ALA A 150 -6.98 20.29 5.16
CA ALA A 150 -7.23 18.87 5.39
C ALA A 150 -6.35 17.99 4.51
N ASP A 151 -6.15 16.76 4.97
CA ASP A 151 -5.57 15.66 4.20
C ASP A 151 -6.08 14.31 4.72
N PRO A 152 -5.80 13.18 4.05
CA PRO A 152 -6.13 11.86 4.57
C PRO A 152 -5.47 11.56 5.92
N GLN A 153 -5.69 10.34 6.43
CA GLN A 153 -5.17 9.89 7.73
C GLN A 153 -3.67 10.17 7.92
N ALA A 154 -3.28 10.49 9.16
CA ALA A 154 -1.90 10.78 9.53
C ALA A 154 -0.93 9.66 9.10
N GLY A 155 0.19 10.04 8.49
CA GLY A 155 1.18 9.12 7.93
C GLY A 155 0.78 8.53 6.57
N ASN A 156 -0.31 9.00 5.97
CA ASN A 156 -0.65 8.68 4.59
C ASN A 156 0.26 9.46 3.60
N THR A 157 0.25 9.09 2.32
CA THR A 157 1.10 9.71 1.29
C THR A 157 0.90 11.21 1.20
N GLN A 158 -0.37 11.66 1.19
CA GLN A 158 -0.71 13.09 1.08
C GLN A 158 -0.43 13.89 2.36
N ASP A 159 -0.54 13.26 3.54
CA ASP A 159 -0.16 13.88 4.82
C ASP A 159 1.35 14.22 4.83
N VAL A 160 2.17 13.29 4.37
CA VAL A 160 3.62 13.51 4.23
C VAL A 160 3.90 14.62 3.22
N ALA A 161 3.26 14.58 2.05
CA ALA A 161 3.44 15.57 0.99
C ALA A 161 3.05 16.98 1.44
N LEU A 162 1.89 17.14 2.10
CA LEU A 162 1.42 18.42 2.64
C LEU A 162 2.39 18.97 3.69
N LYS A 163 2.72 18.19 4.71
CA LYS A 163 3.59 18.63 5.80
C LYS A 163 4.99 19.00 5.33
N LYS A 164 5.55 18.19 4.41
CA LYS A 164 6.82 18.50 3.76
C LYS A 164 6.73 19.82 3.00
N TRP A 165 5.71 20.00 2.18
CA TRP A 165 5.53 21.22 1.39
C TRP A 165 5.34 22.46 2.28
N LEU A 166 4.53 22.37 3.34
CA LEU A 166 4.36 23.46 4.31
C LEU A 166 5.68 23.85 4.96
N ALA A 167 6.51 22.88 5.32
CA ALA A 167 7.84 23.14 5.90
C ALA A 167 8.75 23.86 4.89
N GLU A 168 8.76 23.48 3.62
CA GLU A 168 9.52 24.13 2.54
C GLU A 168 9.04 25.56 2.28
N GLN A 169 7.71 25.80 2.38
CA GLN A 169 7.14 27.15 2.26
C GLN A 169 7.29 27.98 3.55
N LYS A 170 7.81 27.39 4.65
CA LYS A 170 7.96 28.02 5.98
C LYS A 170 6.61 28.44 6.59
N LEU A 171 5.55 27.72 6.28
CA LEU A 171 4.19 27.94 6.78
C LEU A 171 3.97 27.13 8.06
N THR A 172 4.38 27.68 9.20
CA THR A 172 4.39 26.98 10.50
C THR A 172 3.11 27.13 11.30
N ASP A 173 2.21 28.00 10.88
CA ASP A 173 0.93 28.33 11.53
C ASP A 173 -0.29 27.79 10.78
N VAL A 174 -0.08 26.98 9.74
CA VAL A 174 -1.15 26.24 9.08
C VAL A 174 -1.51 25.01 9.92
N SER A 175 -2.81 24.87 10.23
CA SER A 175 -3.31 23.69 10.93
C SER A 175 -3.61 22.58 9.95
N VAL A 176 -2.95 21.42 10.09
CA VAL A 176 -3.23 20.23 9.29
C VAL A 176 -4.29 19.39 9.99
N GLN A 177 -5.40 19.10 9.29
CA GLN A 177 -6.49 18.28 9.79
C GLN A 177 -6.56 16.95 9.03
N ASN A 178 -6.22 15.85 9.72
CA ASN A 178 -6.29 14.51 9.15
C ASN A 178 -7.70 13.96 9.27
N GLU A 179 -8.35 13.59 8.15
CA GLU A 179 -9.72 13.10 8.14
C GLU A 179 -10.04 12.25 6.90
N ASP A 180 -11.18 11.57 6.92
CA ASP A 180 -11.64 10.83 5.75
C ASP A 180 -11.96 11.79 4.58
N ASN A 181 -11.55 11.42 3.37
CA ASN A 181 -11.75 12.23 2.17
C ASN A 181 -13.21 12.65 1.93
N ALA A 182 -14.17 11.80 2.30
CA ALA A 182 -15.59 12.14 2.18
C ALA A 182 -16.03 13.24 3.16
N VAL A 183 -15.45 13.27 4.37
CA VAL A 183 -15.65 14.31 5.37
C VAL A 183 -15.05 15.63 4.89
N THR A 184 -13.87 15.59 4.30
CA THR A 184 -13.18 16.75 3.70
C THR A 184 -14.07 17.48 2.68
N LEU A 185 -14.81 16.75 1.83
CA LEU A 185 -15.75 17.37 0.88
C LEU A 185 -16.83 18.20 1.57
N ASP A 186 -17.43 17.65 2.63
CA ASP A 186 -18.48 18.30 3.40
C ASP A 186 -17.94 19.55 4.13
N GLN A 187 -16.79 19.42 4.79
CA GLN A 187 -16.14 20.51 5.52
C GLN A 187 -15.70 21.65 4.60
N PHE A 188 -15.15 21.33 3.43
CA PHE A 188 -14.80 22.34 2.43
C PHE A 188 -16.04 23.09 1.95
N GLY A 189 -17.14 22.38 1.63
CA GLY A 189 -18.41 22.99 1.24
C GLY A 189 -18.98 23.93 2.30
N LYS A 190 -18.88 23.57 3.58
CA LYS A 190 -19.30 24.39 4.73
C LYS A 190 -18.36 25.55 5.06
N GLY A 191 -17.18 25.62 4.42
CA GLY A 191 -16.18 26.67 4.71
C GLY A 191 -15.38 26.43 6.00
N ALA A 192 -15.43 25.24 6.58
CA ALA A 192 -14.71 24.89 7.79
C ALA A 192 -13.19 24.76 7.55
N ILE A 193 -12.80 24.40 6.33
CA ILE A 193 -11.40 24.28 5.88
C ILE A 193 -11.14 25.17 4.67
N ALA A 194 -9.92 25.64 4.52
CA ALA A 194 -9.49 26.51 3.43
C ALA A 194 -9.04 25.75 2.18
N GLY A 195 -8.69 24.48 2.34
CA GLY A 195 -8.24 23.62 1.25
C GLY A 195 -7.93 22.22 1.75
N ALA A 196 -7.49 21.37 0.82
CA ALA A 196 -7.06 20.02 1.15
C ALA A 196 -6.04 19.47 0.15
N TRP A 197 -5.10 18.64 0.62
CA TRP A 197 -4.21 17.87 -0.23
C TRP A 197 -4.77 16.47 -0.40
N LEU A 198 -5.34 16.18 -1.57
CA LEU A 198 -6.15 15.00 -1.79
C LEU A 198 -5.70 14.18 -3.01
N PRO A 199 -5.85 12.84 -2.94
CA PRO A 199 -5.74 11.99 -4.11
C PRO A 199 -7.00 12.08 -4.98
N GLU A 200 -6.88 11.64 -6.26
CA GLU A 200 -8.03 11.49 -7.15
C GLU A 200 -8.94 10.31 -6.72
N PRO A 201 -10.28 10.48 -6.77
CA PRO A 201 -11.02 11.55 -7.44
C PRO A 201 -11.35 12.75 -6.54
N TRP A 202 -10.85 12.81 -5.31
CA TRP A 202 -11.31 13.76 -4.30
C TRP A 202 -10.92 15.21 -4.61
N SER A 203 -9.68 15.43 -5.13
CA SER A 203 -9.28 16.74 -5.63
C SER A 203 -10.15 17.18 -6.80
N SER A 204 -10.46 16.30 -7.74
CA SER A 204 -11.35 16.59 -8.87
C SER A 204 -12.77 16.91 -8.43
N ARG A 205 -13.28 16.23 -7.40
CA ARG A 205 -14.61 16.53 -6.83
C ARG A 205 -14.65 17.92 -6.19
N LEU A 206 -13.63 18.29 -5.41
CA LEU A 206 -13.57 19.63 -4.83
C LEU A 206 -13.53 20.72 -5.91
N VAL A 207 -12.77 20.48 -6.99
CA VAL A 207 -12.69 21.45 -8.10
C VAL A 207 -14.00 21.52 -8.87
N ALA A 208 -14.58 20.39 -9.26
CA ALA A 208 -15.76 20.37 -10.12
C ALA A 208 -17.08 20.63 -9.37
N ASP A 209 -17.20 20.10 -8.15
CA ASP A 209 -18.48 20.11 -7.42
C ASP A 209 -18.53 21.24 -6.35
N ALA A 210 -17.37 21.71 -5.84
CA ALA A 210 -17.29 22.70 -4.76
C ALA A 210 -16.54 23.99 -5.11
N GLY A 211 -16.13 24.16 -6.38
CA GLY A 211 -15.51 25.39 -6.87
C GLY A 211 -14.09 25.63 -6.35
N ALA A 212 -13.41 24.61 -5.84
CA ALA A 212 -12.01 24.72 -5.46
C ALA A 212 -11.10 24.96 -6.68
N LYS A 213 -9.94 25.54 -6.45
CA LYS A 213 -8.89 25.65 -7.48
C LYS A 213 -7.63 24.92 -7.04
N VAL A 214 -6.83 24.49 -8.00
CA VAL A 214 -5.53 23.87 -7.74
C VAL A 214 -4.54 24.95 -7.35
N LEU A 215 -3.98 24.86 -6.15
CA LEU A 215 -2.84 25.66 -5.72
C LEU A 215 -1.52 24.97 -6.08
N VAL A 216 -1.45 23.65 -5.85
CA VAL A 216 -0.28 22.83 -6.20
C VAL A 216 -0.75 21.53 -6.86
N ASP A 217 -0.28 21.26 -8.06
CA ASP A 217 -0.30 19.89 -8.60
C ASP A 217 0.99 19.21 -8.16
N GLU A 218 0.87 18.10 -7.42
CA GLU A 218 2.01 17.39 -6.84
C GLU A 218 3.02 16.95 -7.93
N LYS A 219 2.55 16.71 -9.16
CA LYS A 219 3.43 16.44 -10.31
C LYS A 219 4.52 17.50 -10.49
N SER A 220 4.20 18.78 -10.21
CA SER A 220 5.16 19.88 -10.37
C SER A 220 6.34 19.83 -9.39
N LEU A 221 6.22 19.05 -8.32
CA LEU A 221 7.24 18.87 -7.28
C LEU A 221 8.21 17.71 -7.59
N TRP A 222 7.96 16.93 -8.63
CA TRP A 222 8.71 15.73 -8.94
C TRP A 222 9.36 15.76 -10.32
N PRO A 223 10.56 15.19 -10.49
CA PRO A 223 11.20 15.10 -11.79
C PRO A 223 10.30 14.42 -12.81
N GLN A 224 10.17 15.04 -14.00
CA GLN A 224 9.33 14.58 -15.11
C GLN A 224 7.84 14.50 -14.76
N GLY A 225 7.39 15.11 -13.66
CA GLY A 225 6.01 15.03 -13.19
C GLY A 225 5.58 13.65 -12.68
N ARG A 226 6.54 12.75 -12.41
CA ARG A 226 6.24 11.36 -12.04
C ARG A 226 6.63 11.06 -10.59
N PHE A 227 5.68 10.56 -9.81
CA PHE A 227 5.87 10.09 -8.44
C PHE A 227 4.92 8.93 -8.14
N PRO A 228 5.32 7.96 -7.29
CA PRO A 228 4.51 6.79 -7.00
C PRO A 228 3.39 7.14 -6.03
N THR A 229 2.15 7.28 -6.51
CA THR A 229 0.98 7.50 -5.66
C THR A 229 0.45 6.19 -5.11
N THR A 230 0.30 5.19 -5.98
CA THR A 230 -0.12 3.84 -5.58
C THR A 230 0.88 2.82 -6.09
N VAL A 231 1.27 1.92 -5.20
CA VAL A 231 2.15 0.79 -5.47
C VAL A 231 1.50 -0.52 -5.05
N VAL A 232 2.08 -1.65 -5.46
CA VAL A 232 1.65 -2.98 -5.02
C VAL A 232 2.68 -3.54 -4.08
N VAL A 233 2.24 -3.91 -2.89
CA VAL A 233 3.04 -4.61 -1.89
C VAL A 233 2.51 -6.01 -1.63
N VAL A 234 3.39 -6.91 -1.22
CA VAL A 234 3.04 -8.28 -0.87
C VAL A 234 3.70 -8.65 0.45
N ARG A 235 3.06 -9.48 1.25
CA ARG A 235 3.72 -10.07 2.42
C ARG A 235 4.85 -10.98 1.96
N THR A 236 6.02 -10.81 2.57
CA THR A 236 7.25 -11.58 2.26
C THR A 236 7.00 -13.10 2.31
N GLN A 237 6.28 -13.56 3.35
CA GLN A 237 5.93 -14.97 3.49
C GLN A 237 5.04 -15.46 2.35
N PHE A 238 4.01 -14.69 1.97
CA PHE A 238 3.12 -15.06 0.88
C PHE A 238 3.84 -15.10 -0.46
N LEU A 239 4.74 -14.14 -0.73
CA LEU A 239 5.57 -14.12 -1.93
C LEU A 239 6.44 -15.38 -2.02
N ALA A 240 7.08 -15.77 -0.93
CA ALA A 240 7.95 -16.95 -0.89
C ALA A 240 7.17 -18.27 -1.04
N GLN A 241 5.98 -18.36 -0.44
CA GLN A 241 5.15 -19.57 -0.48
C GLN A 241 4.34 -19.71 -1.77
N HIS A 242 3.94 -18.60 -2.40
CA HIS A 242 3.00 -18.60 -3.52
C HIS A 242 3.43 -17.66 -4.66
N PRO A 243 4.68 -17.77 -5.18
CA PRO A 243 5.17 -16.86 -6.20
C PRO A 243 4.35 -16.91 -7.49
N GLN A 244 3.75 -18.06 -7.82
CA GLN A 244 2.89 -18.21 -9.00
C GLN A 244 1.56 -17.44 -8.84
N THR A 245 0.99 -17.41 -7.62
CA THR A 245 -0.22 -16.61 -7.32
C THR A 245 0.08 -15.12 -7.43
N VAL A 246 1.24 -14.67 -6.93
CA VAL A 246 1.69 -13.27 -7.08
C VAL A 246 1.86 -12.89 -8.55
N GLN A 247 2.49 -13.75 -9.37
CA GLN A 247 2.58 -13.52 -10.81
C GLN A 247 1.21 -13.46 -11.49
N ALA A 248 0.24 -14.28 -11.07
CA ALA A 248 -1.11 -14.25 -11.61
C ALA A 248 -1.80 -12.91 -11.32
N VAL A 249 -1.66 -12.36 -10.09
CA VAL A 249 -2.17 -11.02 -9.75
C VAL A 249 -1.49 -9.94 -10.59
N LEU A 250 -0.16 -10.02 -10.78
CA LEU A 250 0.59 -9.06 -11.60
C LEU A 250 0.19 -9.13 -13.09
N ARG A 251 -0.16 -10.32 -13.63
CA ARG A 251 -0.73 -10.42 -14.98
C ARG A 251 -2.09 -9.72 -15.07
N GLY A 252 -2.96 -9.89 -14.07
CA GLY A 252 -4.23 -9.15 -13.99
C GLY A 252 -4.05 -7.63 -13.90
N LEU A 253 -3.01 -7.17 -13.21
CA LEU A 253 -2.61 -5.76 -13.18
C LEU A 253 -2.20 -5.26 -14.58
N LEU A 254 -1.41 -6.05 -15.32
CA LEU A 254 -1.03 -5.73 -16.71
C LEU A 254 -2.23 -5.67 -17.64
N ASP A 255 -3.19 -6.59 -17.50
CA ASP A 255 -4.43 -6.60 -18.28
C ASP A 255 -5.24 -5.32 -18.02
N ALA A 256 -5.34 -4.89 -16.76
CA ALA A 256 -6.01 -3.64 -16.40
C ALA A 256 -5.33 -2.41 -17.02
N GLY A 257 -4.00 -2.34 -16.98
CA GLY A 257 -3.22 -1.28 -17.63
C GLY A 257 -3.37 -1.31 -19.15
N SER A 258 -3.42 -2.50 -19.76
CA SER A 258 -3.65 -2.67 -21.19
C SER A 258 -5.03 -2.15 -21.61
N LEU A 259 -6.09 -2.48 -20.86
CA LEU A 259 -7.43 -1.95 -21.12
C LEU A 259 -7.44 -0.41 -21.06
N ALA A 260 -6.81 0.16 -20.03
CA ALA A 260 -6.77 1.61 -19.87
C ALA A 260 -6.07 2.31 -21.04
N ALA A 261 -5.08 1.66 -21.65
CA ALA A 261 -4.36 2.19 -22.80
C ALA A 261 -5.11 2.00 -24.13
N THR A 262 -5.82 0.87 -24.31
CA THR A 262 -6.48 0.52 -25.57
C THR A 262 -7.94 0.96 -25.65
N ASP A 263 -8.63 1.01 -24.50
CA ASP A 263 -10.01 1.48 -24.38
C ASP A 263 -10.18 2.31 -23.09
N PRO A 264 -9.72 3.58 -23.10
CA PRO A 264 -9.84 4.48 -21.94
C PRO A 264 -11.28 4.72 -21.51
N ALA A 265 -12.25 4.64 -22.45
CA ALA A 265 -13.66 4.85 -22.13
C ALA A 265 -14.20 3.71 -21.26
N GLU A 266 -13.92 2.46 -21.63
CA GLU A 266 -14.32 1.30 -20.84
C GLU A 266 -13.55 1.23 -19.51
N ALA A 267 -12.26 1.60 -19.49
CA ALA A 267 -11.50 1.68 -18.24
C ALA A 267 -12.12 2.66 -17.24
N LYS A 268 -12.51 3.85 -17.69
CA LYS A 268 -13.23 4.85 -16.87
C LYS A 268 -14.58 4.29 -16.39
N ALA A 269 -15.33 3.66 -17.29
CA ALA A 269 -16.63 3.06 -16.97
C ALA A 269 -16.49 1.94 -15.92
N ALA A 270 -15.48 1.08 -16.03
CA ALA A 270 -15.18 0.02 -15.06
C ALA A 270 -14.88 0.59 -13.67
N VAL A 271 -14.01 1.60 -13.60
CA VAL A 271 -13.70 2.30 -12.34
C VAL A 271 -14.96 2.91 -11.75
N ASN A 272 -15.80 3.58 -12.55
CA ASN A 272 -17.00 4.25 -12.06
C ASN A 272 -18.06 3.25 -11.57
N ARG A 273 -18.19 2.07 -12.20
CA ARG A 273 -19.05 0.98 -11.71
C ARG A 273 -18.60 0.50 -10.33
N GLN A 274 -17.30 0.26 -10.16
CA GLN A 274 -16.74 -0.16 -8.87
C GLN A 274 -16.93 0.91 -7.80
N LEU A 275 -16.63 2.17 -8.10
CA LEU A 275 -16.84 3.27 -7.16
C LEU A 275 -18.31 3.36 -6.74
N LYS A 276 -19.25 3.25 -7.68
CA LYS A 276 -20.69 3.21 -7.36
C LYS A 276 -21.04 2.04 -6.44
N ALA A 277 -20.54 0.85 -6.71
CA ALA A 277 -20.81 -0.33 -5.88
C ALA A 277 -20.23 -0.19 -4.46
N LEU A 278 -19.05 0.46 -4.33
CA LEU A 278 -18.33 0.58 -3.05
C LEU A 278 -18.79 1.78 -2.20
N THR A 279 -19.24 2.86 -2.84
CA THR A 279 -19.55 4.14 -2.16
C THR A 279 -21.01 4.56 -2.27
N GLY A 280 -21.81 3.84 -3.07
CA GLY A 280 -23.22 4.18 -3.35
C GLY A 280 -23.39 5.23 -4.45
N SER A 281 -22.33 5.91 -4.91
CA SER A 281 -22.42 7.03 -5.85
C SER A 281 -21.44 6.90 -7.01
N SER A 282 -21.90 7.21 -8.22
CA SER A 282 -21.03 7.36 -9.39
C SER A 282 -20.40 8.75 -9.42
N LEU A 283 -19.22 8.85 -10.00
CA LEU A 283 -18.63 10.14 -10.37
C LEU A 283 -19.31 10.70 -11.62
N SER A 284 -19.45 12.03 -11.69
CA SER A 284 -19.86 12.70 -12.93
C SER A 284 -18.80 12.53 -14.01
N PRO A 285 -19.16 12.59 -15.32
CA PRO A 285 -18.19 12.52 -16.40
C PRO A 285 -17.06 13.54 -16.26
N ALA A 286 -17.37 14.78 -15.86
CA ALA A 286 -16.37 15.83 -15.70
C ALA A 286 -15.36 15.51 -14.60
N VAL A 287 -15.80 15.00 -13.44
CA VAL A 287 -14.92 14.56 -12.36
C VAL A 287 -14.07 13.37 -12.79
N LEU A 288 -14.68 12.39 -13.46
CA LEU A 288 -13.99 11.19 -13.91
C LEU A 288 -12.90 11.50 -14.96
N ASP A 289 -13.24 12.33 -15.94
CA ASP A 289 -12.31 12.74 -16.99
C ASP A 289 -11.13 13.54 -16.41
N ARG A 290 -11.40 14.49 -15.51
CA ARG A 290 -10.37 15.26 -14.84
C ARG A 290 -9.46 14.35 -13.99
N ALA A 291 -10.03 13.45 -13.21
CA ALA A 291 -9.29 12.53 -12.37
C ALA A 291 -8.36 11.62 -13.19
N PHE A 292 -8.86 11.05 -14.29
CA PHE A 292 -8.05 10.21 -15.18
C PHE A 292 -6.96 11.00 -15.92
N SER A 293 -7.16 12.28 -16.23
CA SER A 293 -6.13 13.12 -16.84
C SER A 293 -4.95 13.42 -15.89
N SER A 294 -5.16 13.26 -14.58
CA SER A 294 -4.17 13.54 -13.54
C SER A 294 -3.28 12.33 -13.22
N ILE A 295 -3.65 11.13 -13.64
CA ILE A 295 -2.95 9.87 -13.33
C ILE A 295 -2.31 9.23 -14.55
N GLU A 296 -1.30 8.41 -14.28
CA GLU A 296 -0.70 7.46 -15.23
C GLU A 296 -0.74 6.07 -14.60
N LEU A 297 -1.41 5.09 -15.23
CA LEU A 297 -1.35 3.70 -14.79
C LEU A 297 -0.03 3.10 -15.25
N THR A 298 0.77 2.58 -14.33
CA THR A 298 2.11 2.09 -14.63
C THR A 298 2.53 0.98 -13.68
N THR A 299 3.20 -0.03 -14.20
CA THR A 299 3.88 -1.05 -13.39
C THR A 299 5.28 -0.65 -12.94
N ASP A 300 5.84 0.45 -13.50
CA ASP A 300 7.08 1.05 -13.02
C ASP A 300 6.88 1.56 -11.59
N PRO A 301 7.59 1.02 -10.60
CA PRO A 301 7.43 1.46 -9.21
C PRO A 301 8.04 2.83 -8.94
N LEU A 302 8.75 3.42 -9.90
CA LEU A 302 9.51 4.68 -9.73
C LEU A 302 10.48 4.60 -8.55
N ALA A 303 11.21 3.50 -8.43
CA ALA A 303 12.02 3.14 -7.26
C ALA A 303 13.02 4.24 -6.87
N SER A 304 13.58 4.97 -7.86
CA SER A 304 14.49 6.10 -7.63
C SER A 304 13.89 7.27 -6.84
N ARG A 305 12.56 7.33 -6.65
CA ARG A 305 11.88 8.36 -5.85
C ARG A 305 11.83 8.00 -4.36
N PHE A 306 11.97 6.74 -4.01
CA PHE A 306 11.77 6.25 -2.65
C PHE A 306 12.77 6.76 -1.60
N PRO A 307 14.06 6.97 -1.90
CA PRO A 307 14.97 7.62 -0.95
C PRO A 307 14.49 9.03 -0.53
N GLN A 308 13.96 9.82 -1.48
CA GLN A 308 13.38 11.12 -1.17
C GLN A 308 12.10 10.98 -0.33
N LEU A 309 11.18 10.06 -0.72
CA LEU A 309 9.95 9.79 0.04
C LEU A 309 10.25 9.35 1.48
N ALA A 310 11.30 8.57 1.70
CA ALA A 310 11.73 8.18 3.05
C ALA A 310 12.25 9.37 3.86
N GLN A 311 12.99 10.29 3.23
CA GLN A 311 13.44 11.53 3.86
C GLN A 311 12.27 12.48 4.15
N ASP A 312 11.29 12.56 3.25
CA ASP A 312 10.10 13.39 3.41
C ASP A 312 9.28 12.98 4.65
N GLN A 313 9.28 11.69 5.02
CA GLN A 313 8.65 11.24 6.27
C GLN A 313 9.31 11.82 7.53
N VAL A 314 10.62 12.09 7.48
CA VAL A 314 11.32 12.77 8.59
C VAL A 314 10.90 14.24 8.64
N THR A 315 10.91 14.92 7.49
CA THR A 315 10.50 16.33 7.39
C THR A 315 9.04 16.51 7.83
N ALA A 316 8.17 15.58 7.52
CA ALA A 316 6.77 15.56 7.93
C ALA A 316 6.56 15.15 9.41
N GLY A 317 7.60 14.76 10.13
CA GLY A 317 7.51 14.31 11.53
C GLY A 317 6.87 12.91 11.70
N VAL A 318 6.72 12.15 10.64
CA VAL A 318 6.15 10.79 10.65
C VAL A 318 7.20 9.77 11.10
N ALA A 319 8.46 9.98 10.76
CA ALA A 319 9.59 9.16 11.18
C ALA A 319 10.66 10.03 11.87
N LYS A 320 11.38 9.45 12.85
CA LYS A 320 12.50 10.12 13.51
C LYS A 320 13.77 10.14 12.64
N THR A 321 13.96 9.10 11.85
CA THR A 321 15.09 8.93 10.93
C THR A 321 14.56 8.34 9.64
N ALA A 322 15.21 8.65 8.51
CA ALA A 322 14.80 8.09 7.22
C ALA A 322 14.90 6.56 7.26
N PRO A 323 13.82 5.83 6.95
CA PRO A 323 13.84 4.38 6.86
C PRO A 323 14.91 3.88 5.85
N LYS A 324 15.66 2.85 6.24
CA LYS A 324 16.55 2.16 5.31
C LYS A 324 15.68 1.32 4.37
N LEU A 325 15.88 1.49 3.07
CA LEU A 325 15.05 0.84 2.04
C LEU A 325 15.73 -0.35 1.34
N THR A 326 16.93 -0.74 1.74
CA THR A 326 17.62 -1.93 1.19
C THR A 326 16.75 -3.17 1.39
N GLY A 327 16.45 -3.90 0.32
CA GLY A 327 15.59 -5.07 0.34
C GLY A 327 14.08 -4.75 0.37
N PHE A 328 13.68 -3.49 0.20
CA PHE A 328 12.27 -3.15 0.13
C PHE A 328 11.61 -3.64 -1.16
N PHE A 329 12.34 -3.61 -2.27
CA PHE A 329 11.86 -4.04 -3.58
C PHE A 329 12.18 -5.52 -3.82
N ASP A 330 11.21 -6.24 -4.38
CA ASP A 330 11.40 -7.53 -5.03
C ASP A 330 10.61 -7.54 -6.33
N LEU A 331 11.27 -7.20 -7.41
CA LEU A 331 10.67 -7.10 -8.74
C LEU A 331 10.79 -8.38 -9.57
N THR A 332 11.25 -9.49 -8.98
CA THR A 332 11.49 -10.78 -9.68
C THR A 332 10.22 -11.29 -10.35
N ALA A 333 9.10 -11.33 -9.62
CA ALA A 333 7.81 -11.78 -10.15
C ALA A 333 7.29 -10.83 -11.24
N LEU A 334 7.43 -9.50 -11.05
CA LEU A 334 7.03 -8.51 -12.04
C LEU A 334 7.87 -8.65 -13.31
N ASN A 335 9.18 -8.72 -13.20
CA ASN A 335 10.08 -8.80 -14.36
C ASN A 335 9.88 -10.09 -15.15
N THR A 336 9.53 -11.20 -14.48
CA THR A 336 9.11 -12.43 -15.14
C THR A 336 7.85 -12.20 -16.00
N VAL A 337 6.84 -11.54 -15.44
CA VAL A 337 5.56 -11.26 -16.13
C VAL A 337 5.75 -10.24 -17.26
N LEU A 338 6.58 -9.22 -17.06
CA LEU A 338 6.90 -8.23 -18.09
C LEU A 338 7.63 -8.87 -19.27
N ALA A 339 8.65 -9.71 -19.00
CA ALA A 339 9.38 -10.43 -20.04
C ALA A 339 8.45 -11.33 -20.89
N GLN A 340 7.50 -12.05 -20.24
CA GLN A 340 6.49 -12.85 -20.93
C GLN A 340 5.55 -12.01 -21.82
N ALA A 341 5.34 -10.73 -21.44
CA ALA A 341 4.53 -9.78 -22.19
C ALA A 341 5.34 -8.97 -23.22
N GLY A 342 6.64 -9.25 -23.41
CA GLY A 342 7.52 -8.50 -24.31
C GLY A 342 7.76 -7.05 -23.88
N LYS A 343 7.65 -6.76 -22.57
CA LYS A 343 7.85 -5.43 -21.99
C LYS A 343 9.22 -5.32 -21.32
N PRO A 344 9.80 -4.11 -21.25
CA PRO A 344 11.07 -3.90 -20.56
C PRO A 344 10.93 -4.21 -19.05
N ALA A 345 12.02 -4.65 -18.45
CA ALA A 345 12.08 -4.91 -17.02
C ALA A 345 11.95 -3.59 -16.22
N ALA A 346 11.31 -3.68 -15.08
CA ALA A 346 11.30 -2.61 -14.08
C ALA A 346 12.59 -2.62 -13.26
N ASP A 347 13.04 -1.42 -12.84
CA ASP A 347 14.28 -1.20 -12.11
C ASP A 347 13.98 -0.89 -10.63
N ALA A 348 14.68 -1.57 -9.74
CA ALA A 348 14.59 -1.35 -8.29
C ALA A 348 15.51 -0.21 -7.81
N ALA A 349 16.30 0.39 -8.68
CA ALA A 349 17.27 1.46 -8.38
C ALA A 349 18.25 1.10 -7.21
N GLY A 350 18.63 -0.17 -7.10
CA GLY A 350 19.52 -0.67 -6.04
C GLY A 350 18.85 -0.79 -4.66
N LEU A 351 17.52 -0.78 -4.60
CA LEU A 351 16.76 -0.93 -3.35
C LEU A 351 16.25 -2.36 -3.12
N ASP A 352 16.57 -3.28 -4.02
CA ASP A 352 16.34 -4.72 -3.87
C ASP A 352 17.34 -5.36 -2.88
N ALA A 353 17.02 -6.55 -2.44
CA ALA A 353 17.97 -7.37 -1.66
C ALA A 353 19.04 -7.94 -2.60
N HIS A 354 20.29 -7.83 -2.23
CA HIS A 354 21.43 -8.46 -2.87
C HIS A 354 21.74 -9.80 -2.22
#